data_3d0f1f85954ca827029d53875984a13f
#
_entry.id   3d0f1f85954ca827029d53875984a13f
#
_cell.length_a   1.000
_cell.length_b   1.000
_cell.length_c   1.000
_cell.angle_alpha   90.00
_cell.angle_beta   90.00
_cell.angle_gamma   90.00
#
_symmetry.space_group_name_H-M   'P 1'
#
loop_
_entity.id
_entity.type
_entity.pdbx_description
1 polymer ?
#
loop_
_entity_poly.entity_id
_entity_poly.type
_entity_poly.pdbx_seq_one_letter_code
_entity_poly.pdbx_strand_id
1 'polypeptide(L)'
;MSVAENKSEENDIKTPVLDRKNDYPSLFCGKTINFVRVCINNTGKYKRQKRYKQEYKKENHMNERLIVKSFGPVKDLDIIFKKVTLFIGDQGTGKSCVAKLFSTFKWLEKVLSQKKYKLSYFEQYNRFKTKLCAYHRIDSFIVNGNPYIKFEGELYDFLYENGNFCVTDKGQDIKGISKVMYVPAERSIVSVAENKSKLLKELPDSSETFSEEFVNAKKFFQSGYNLPFEGLRFEYDSLNDTGWIHGANYKVRLTNASSGIQSSLPMCIVSEFLSSKVSDKEEIKLSKEEKDKLEKRVAEIMQNDEYSDSIKDMMIRQLSYANRYNQLINIVEEPELNLFPRSQMEVLKSLVCNNASSDENMLVFTTHSPYSLAIVNTMIMGAKAYANASAGQRRLIENILPVKYQINEEDIAAYRLSSSDASYCQSAINPNTGLVSKNELDSASGDIMRIFNSLYQCYAKTLAR
;
A
#
# COMPACT_ATOMS: atom_id res chain seq x y z
N MET A 1 -44.90 52.89 5.87
CA MET A 1 -44.86 53.73 4.68
C MET A 1 -43.92 53.07 3.70
N SER A 2 -44.52 52.55 2.74
CA SER A 2 -44.59 52.31 1.29
C SER A 2 -43.56 51.29 0.84
N VAL A 3 -43.95 50.12 0.51
CA VAL A 3 -44.47 49.49 -0.71
C VAL A 3 -43.82 50.03 -1.98
N ALA A 4 -43.08 49.19 -2.67
CA ALA A 4 -43.04 49.14 -4.13
C ALA A 4 -42.57 47.76 -4.59
N GLU A 5 -43.48 47.08 -5.26
CA GLU A 5 -43.31 45.94 -6.17
C GLU A 5 -42.51 46.37 -7.40
N ASN A 6 -41.76 45.40 -7.99
CA ASN A 6 -41.73 45.23 -9.44
C ASN A 6 -41.05 43.91 -9.79
N LYS A 7 -41.85 43.01 -10.32
CA LYS A 7 -41.96 42.50 -11.70
C LYS A 7 -40.73 41.73 -12.23
N SER A 8 -41.03 40.48 -12.48
CA SER A 8 -40.45 39.47 -13.35
C SER A 8 -39.99 39.96 -14.72
N GLU A 9 -38.80 39.55 -15.15
CA GLU A 9 -38.49 39.36 -16.57
C GLU A 9 -37.86 37.98 -16.76
N GLU A 10 -38.60 37.13 -17.48
CA GLU A 10 -38.13 35.92 -18.12
C GLU A 10 -37.15 36.32 -19.24
N ASN A 11 -35.95 35.75 -19.25
CA ASN A 11 -35.08 35.77 -20.41
C ASN A 11 -34.81 34.33 -20.85
N ASP A 12 -35.46 33.99 -21.95
CA ASP A 12 -35.19 32.84 -22.81
C ASP A 12 -33.74 32.83 -23.27
N ILE A 13 -32.99 31.80 -22.87
CA ILE A 13 -31.70 31.49 -23.48
C ILE A 13 -31.88 30.26 -24.37
N LYS A 14 -31.90 30.54 -25.67
CA LYS A 14 -31.88 29.59 -26.77
C LYS A 14 -30.63 28.71 -26.72
N THR A 15 -30.82 27.42 -26.66
CA THR A 15 -29.81 26.38 -26.94
C THR A 15 -29.46 26.36 -28.44
N PRO A 16 -28.20 26.34 -28.82
CA PRO A 16 -27.83 26.05 -30.21
C PRO A 16 -27.90 24.55 -30.49
N VAL A 17 -28.63 24.21 -31.50
CA VAL A 17 -28.67 22.89 -32.16
C VAL A 17 -27.33 22.69 -32.87
N LEU A 18 -26.60 21.69 -32.50
CA LEU A 18 -25.42 21.21 -33.24
C LEU A 18 -25.80 19.97 -34.06
N ASP A 19 -25.69 20.20 -35.34
CA ASP A 19 -25.91 19.26 -36.45
C ASP A 19 -24.94 18.08 -36.38
N ARG A 20 -25.48 16.87 -36.52
CA ARG A 20 -24.70 15.63 -36.63
C ARG A 20 -24.41 15.35 -38.08
N LYS A 21 -23.14 15.31 -38.45
CA LYS A 21 -22.68 14.42 -39.54
C LYS A 21 -21.29 13.90 -39.28
N ASN A 22 -21.25 12.60 -39.12
CA ASN A 22 -20.25 11.60 -39.53
C ASN A 22 -18.78 12.03 -39.66
N ASP A 23 -17.91 11.29 -38.92
CA ASP A 23 -16.86 10.50 -39.59
C ASP A 23 -16.15 9.64 -38.56
N TYR A 24 -16.31 8.31 -38.63
CA TYR A 24 -15.42 7.31 -38.02
C TYR A 24 -14.84 6.46 -39.14
N PRO A 25 -13.53 6.34 -39.29
CA PRO A 25 -12.92 5.35 -40.15
C PRO A 25 -12.98 3.96 -39.53
N SER A 26 -13.47 3.04 -40.32
CA SER A 26 -13.50 1.61 -40.08
C SER A 26 -12.11 1.03 -40.16
N LEU A 27 -11.65 0.34 -39.10
CA LEU A 27 -10.64 -0.74 -39.15
C LEU A 27 -10.68 -1.53 -37.83
N PHE A 28 -11.58 -2.53 -37.78
CA PHE A 28 -11.42 -3.70 -36.92
C PHE A 28 -11.94 -4.94 -37.62
N CYS A 29 -11.03 -5.87 -37.84
CA CYS A 29 -11.20 -7.16 -38.45
C CYS A 29 -12.15 -8.04 -37.64
N GLY A 30 -13.18 -8.52 -38.36
CA GLY A 30 -14.14 -9.56 -38.12
C GLY A 30 -13.99 -10.48 -36.90
N LYS A 31 -14.76 -10.21 -35.84
CA LYS A 31 -15.48 -11.19 -34.99
C LYS A 31 -16.33 -10.55 -33.88
N THR A 32 -16.55 -9.23 -33.88
CA THR A 32 -17.27 -8.54 -32.79
C THR A 32 -18.50 -7.74 -33.25
N ILE A 33 -19.12 -8.10 -34.40
CA ILE A 33 -20.23 -7.31 -34.99
C ILE A 33 -21.62 -7.91 -34.73
N ASN A 34 -21.84 -8.63 -33.67
CA ASN A 34 -23.19 -9.08 -33.32
C ASN A 34 -23.77 -8.56 -32.00
N PHE A 35 -23.16 -7.55 -31.37
CA PHE A 35 -23.65 -7.08 -30.06
C PHE A 35 -24.15 -5.63 -30.01
N VAL A 36 -24.18 -4.88 -31.11
CA VAL A 36 -24.48 -3.43 -31.08
C VAL A 36 -25.90 -3.08 -31.50
N ARG A 37 -26.79 -4.05 -31.78
CA ARG A 37 -28.12 -3.72 -32.31
C ARG A 37 -29.31 -3.93 -31.39
N VAL A 38 -29.12 -4.11 -30.07
CA VAL A 38 -30.23 -4.14 -29.11
C VAL A 38 -29.84 -3.33 -27.88
N CYS A 39 -30.11 -2.05 -27.84
CA CYS A 39 -30.24 -1.27 -26.58
C CYS A 39 -30.74 0.15 -26.86
N ILE A 40 -32.03 0.28 -27.02
CA ILE A 40 -32.70 1.58 -26.74
C ILE A 40 -33.82 1.30 -25.72
N ASN A 41 -33.51 1.46 -24.46
CA ASN A 41 -34.46 1.84 -23.40
C ASN A 41 -33.65 2.36 -22.19
N ASN A 42 -33.96 3.59 -21.78
CA ASN A 42 -33.10 4.52 -21.04
C ASN A 42 -32.97 4.32 -19.52
N THR A 43 -33.39 3.21 -18.92
CA THR A 43 -33.25 3.00 -17.47
C THR A 43 -32.33 1.83 -17.08
N GLY A 44 -31.92 1.01 -18.06
CA GLY A 44 -30.99 -0.11 -17.86
C GLY A 44 -29.50 0.24 -18.06
N LYS A 45 -29.19 1.38 -18.68
CA LYS A 45 -27.82 1.74 -19.09
C LYS A 45 -26.84 2.02 -17.94
N TYR A 46 -27.29 2.66 -16.88
CA TYR A 46 -26.40 3.02 -15.76
C TYR A 46 -26.00 1.82 -14.88
N LYS A 47 -26.89 0.86 -14.68
CA LYS A 47 -26.58 -0.36 -13.91
C LYS A 47 -25.68 -1.34 -14.69
N ARG A 48 -25.85 -1.44 -16.02
CA ARG A 48 -25.01 -2.31 -16.86
C ARG A 48 -23.61 -1.75 -17.08
N GLN A 49 -23.43 -0.46 -17.29
CA GLN A 49 -22.09 0.15 -17.40
C GLN A 49 -21.28 0.04 -16.11
N LYS A 50 -21.92 0.14 -14.94
CA LYS A 50 -21.25 -0.10 -13.64
C LYS A 50 -20.84 -1.56 -13.48
N ARG A 51 -21.72 -2.51 -13.91
CA ARG A 51 -21.44 -3.94 -13.84
C ARG A 51 -20.35 -4.36 -14.83
N TYR A 52 -20.36 -3.86 -16.07
CA TYR A 52 -19.29 -4.07 -17.04
C TYR A 52 -17.95 -3.45 -16.62
N LYS A 53 -17.95 -2.25 -16.05
CA LYS A 53 -16.74 -1.68 -15.45
C LYS A 53 -16.25 -2.45 -14.23
N GLN A 54 -17.14 -3.05 -13.43
CA GLN A 54 -16.76 -3.90 -12.32
C GLN A 54 -16.28 -5.28 -12.75
N GLU A 55 -16.89 -5.88 -13.77
CA GLU A 55 -16.44 -7.17 -14.35
C GLU A 55 -15.11 -6.99 -15.09
N TYR A 56 -14.91 -5.92 -15.86
CA TYR A 56 -13.64 -5.58 -16.51
C TYR A 56 -12.53 -5.21 -15.51
N LYS A 57 -12.88 -4.60 -14.36
CA LYS A 57 -11.93 -4.39 -13.23
C LYS A 57 -11.60 -5.71 -12.52
N LYS A 58 -12.54 -6.65 -12.41
CA LYS A 58 -12.31 -7.97 -11.77
C LYS A 58 -11.35 -8.87 -12.55
N GLU A 59 -11.35 -8.80 -13.87
CA GLU A 59 -10.46 -9.61 -14.70
C GLU A 59 -9.01 -9.08 -14.79
N ASN A 60 -8.75 -7.83 -14.39
CA ASN A 60 -7.45 -7.18 -14.52
C ASN A 60 -6.64 -6.97 -13.24
N HIS A 61 -7.14 -7.36 -12.07
CA HIS A 61 -6.28 -7.49 -10.88
C HIS A 61 -5.65 -8.88 -10.89
N MET A 62 -4.49 -9.01 -11.54
CA MET A 62 -3.65 -10.19 -11.32
C MET A 62 -3.23 -10.17 -9.85
N ASN A 63 -3.75 -11.14 -9.10
CA ASN A 63 -3.38 -11.34 -7.70
C ASN A 63 -1.92 -11.79 -7.66
N GLU A 64 -1.03 -10.94 -7.14
CA GLU A 64 0.36 -11.29 -6.93
C GLU A 64 0.46 -12.40 -5.88
N ARG A 65 1.24 -13.43 -6.17
CA ARG A 65 1.35 -14.62 -5.32
C ARG A 65 2.78 -14.84 -4.88
N LEU A 66 2.96 -15.15 -3.61
CA LEU A 66 4.25 -15.52 -3.04
C LEU A 66 4.18 -16.91 -2.42
N ILE A 67 5.05 -17.79 -2.89
CA ILE A 67 5.24 -19.15 -2.36
C ILE A 67 6.63 -19.22 -1.76
N VAL A 68 6.73 -19.61 -0.49
CA VAL A 68 8.02 -19.73 0.22
C VAL A 68 8.04 -21.03 0.99
N LYS A 69 9.12 -21.81 0.82
CA LYS A 69 9.38 -23.01 1.62
C LYS A 69 10.78 -22.95 2.20
N SER A 70 10.91 -23.28 3.49
CA SER A 70 12.19 -23.45 4.19
C SER A 70 13.12 -22.23 4.10
N PHE A 71 12.59 -21.02 4.32
CA PHE A 71 13.36 -19.77 4.30
C PHE A 71 13.37 -19.11 5.69
N GLY A 72 14.44 -19.34 6.44
CA GLY A 72 14.56 -18.88 7.83
C GLY A 72 13.39 -19.37 8.69
N PRO A 73 12.62 -18.46 9.34
CA PRO A 73 11.46 -18.84 10.14
C PRO A 73 10.25 -19.28 9.29
N VAL A 74 10.23 -18.98 7.99
CA VAL A 74 9.13 -19.34 7.09
C VAL A 74 9.24 -20.80 6.68
N LYS A 75 8.27 -21.62 7.08
CA LYS A 75 8.25 -23.07 6.82
C LYS A 75 7.61 -23.40 5.47
N ASP A 76 6.33 -23.10 5.32
CA ASP A 76 5.54 -23.33 4.10
C ASP A 76 4.45 -22.27 3.98
N LEU A 77 4.57 -21.42 2.96
CA LEU A 77 3.71 -20.26 2.76
C LEU A 77 3.28 -20.22 1.31
N ASP A 78 1.98 -20.03 1.09
CA ASP A 78 1.37 -19.79 -0.22
C ASP A 78 0.26 -18.74 -0.04
N ILE A 79 0.52 -17.53 -0.51
CA ILE A 79 -0.35 -16.38 -0.25
C ILE A 79 -0.54 -15.52 -1.49
N ILE A 80 -1.67 -14.83 -1.51
CA ILE A 80 -2.03 -13.83 -2.52
C ILE A 80 -2.09 -12.46 -1.86
N PHE A 81 -1.38 -11.49 -2.44
CA PHE A 81 -1.46 -10.11 -1.99
C PHE A 81 -2.69 -9.42 -2.57
N LYS A 82 -3.32 -8.60 -1.74
CA LYS A 82 -4.44 -7.74 -2.12
C LYS A 82 -4.11 -6.28 -1.79
N LYS A 83 -4.99 -5.37 -2.15
CA LYS A 83 -4.85 -3.93 -1.88
C LYS A 83 -4.48 -3.62 -0.42
N VAL A 84 -5.04 -4.38 0.52
CA VAL A 84 -4.62 -4.39 1.93
C VAL A 84 -4.28 -5.83 2.31
N THR A 85 -3.05 -6.07 2.76
CA THR A 85 -2.62 -7.40 3.21
C THR A 85 -2.04 -7.33 4.62
N LEU A 86 -2.54 -8.19 5.49
CA LEU A 86 -2.22 -8.20 6.91
C LEU A 86 -1.60 -9.52 7.33
N PHE A 87 -0.48 -9.49 8.06
CA PHE A 87 0.16 -10.64 8.67
C PHE A 87 0.03 -10.62 10.19
N ILE A 88 -0.48 -11.73 10.73
CA ILE A 88 -0.73 -11.94 12.16
C ILE A 88 0.06 -13.17 12.62
N GLY A 89 0.40 -13.25 13.88
CA GLY A 89 1.05 -14.43 14.49
C GLY A 89 2.05 -14.03 15.55
N ASP A 90 2.59 -15.04 16.26
CA ASP A 90 3.54 -14.85 17.34
C ASP A 90 4.88 -14.27 16.87
N GLN A 91 5.68 -13.83 17.82
CA GLN A 91 7.04 -13.39 17.54
C GLN A 91 7.86 -14.53 16.91
N GLY A 92 8.75 -14.18 15.97
CA GLY A 92 9.61 -15.17 15.32
C GLY A 92 8.94 -16.07 14.28
N THR A 93 7.63 -15.90 13.98
CA THR A 93 6.93 -16.69 12.96
C THR A 93 7.23 -16.29 11.51
N GLY A 94 8.05 -15.28 11.25
CA GLY A 94 8.49 -14.92 9.91
C GLY A 94 7.66 -13.83 9.21
N LYS A 95 6.73 -13.15 9.89
CA LYS A 95 5.93 -12.03 9.31
C LYS A 95 6.79 -10.98 8.63
N SER A 96 7.79 -10.45 9.34
CA SER A 96 8.74 -9.47 8.78
C SER A 96 9.55 -10.04 7.61
N CYS A 97 9.87 -11.33 7.65
CA CYS A 97 10.59 -12.01 6.58
C CYS A 97 9.75 -12.03 5.28
N VAL A 98 8.47 -12.35 5.38
CA VAL A 98 7.53 -12.34 4.24
C VAL A 98 7.37 -10.91 3.70
N ALA A 99 7.20 -9.92 4.57
CA ALA A 99 7.09 -8.51 4.18
C ALA A 99 8.37 -8.00 3.46
N LYS A 100 9.56 -8.39 3.93
CA LYS A 100 10.85 -8.09 3.32
C LYS A 100 11.01 -8.74 1.95
N LEU A 101 10.62 -10.00 1.79
CA LEU A 101 10.65 -10.67 0.48
C LEU A 101 9.71 -9.96 -0.51
N PHE A 102 8.49 -9.63 -0.09
CA PHE A 102 7.55 -8.89 -0.94
C PHE A 102 8.13 -7.54 -1.38
N SER A 103 8.69 -6.78 -0.44
CA SER A 103 9.41 -5.52 -0.74
C SER A 103 10.50 -5.71 -1.79
N THR A 104 11.30 -6.78 -1.65
CA THR A 104 12.38 -7.11 -2.56
C THR A 104 11.87 -7.38 -3.99
N PHE A 105 10.82 -8.20 -4.13
CA PHE A 105 10.27 -8.53 -5.44
C PHE A 105 9.60 -7.34 -6.11
N LYS A 106 8.88 -6.52 -5.36
CA LYS A 106 8.27 -5.29 -5.90
C LYS A 106 9.33 -4.26 -6.33
N TRP A 107 10.43 -4.17 -5.60
CA TRP A 107 11.58 -3.37 -6.02
C TRP A 107 12.22 -3.91 -7.30
N LEU A 108 12.37 -5.25 -7.43
CA LEU A 108 12.87 -5.90 -8.63
C LEU A 108 11.99 -5.60 -9.85
N GLU A 109 10.67 -5.80 -9.74
CA GLU A 109 9.73 -5.45 -10.81
C GLU A 109 9.95 -4.01 -11.27
N LYS A 110 10.05 -3.07 -10.31
CA LYS A 110 10.29 -1.66 -10.59
C LYS A 110 11.56 -1.42 -11.41
N VAL A 111 12.71 -1.95 -10.99
CA VAL A 111 13.99 -1.67 -11.66
C VAL A 111 14.12 -2.37 -13.00
N LEU A 112 13.49 -3.52 -13.17
CA LEU A 112 13.44 -4.25 -14.44
C LEU A 112 12.48 -3.56 -15.41
N SER A 113 11.31 -3.10 -14.97
CA SER A 113 10.39 -2.34 -15.83
C SER A 113 10.98 -1.02 -16.32
N GLN A 114 11.84 -0.38 -15.50
CA GLN A 114 12.62 0.80 -15.92
C GLN A 114 13.79 0.46 -16.86
N LYS A 115 14.03 -0.83 -17.15
CA LYS A 115 15.17 -1.31 -17.95
C LYS A 115 16.54 -0.84 -17.43
N LYS A 116 16.64 -0.54 -16.12
CA LYS A 116 17.90 -0.15 -15.46
C LYS A 116 18.91 -1.29 -15.42
N TYR A 117 18.42 -2.53 -15.38
CA TYR A 117 19.22 -3.75 -15.37
C TYR A 117 18.71 -4.72 -16.42
N LYS A 118 19.61 -5.55 -16.96
CA LYS A 118 19.24 -6.73 -17.75
C LYS A 118 18.73 -7.82 -16.81
N LEU A 119 17.81 -8.68 -17.27
CA LEU A 119 17.27 -9.81 -16.47
C LEU A 119 18.41 -10.67 -15.91
N SER A 120 19.36 -11.05 -16.77
CA SER A 120 20.53 -11.86 -16.40
C SER A 120 21.43 -11.23 -15.33
N TYR A 121 21.32 -9.94 -15.06
CA TYR A 121 22.10 -9.31 -14.00
C TYR A 121 21.82 -9.91 -12.63
N PHE A 122 20.55 -10.13 -12.30
CA PHE A 122 20.18 -10.66 -10.99
C PHE A 122 20.32 -12.18 -10.90
N GLU A 123 20.31 -12.88 -12.02
CA GLU A 123 20.47 -14.34 -12.10
C GLU A 123 21.90 -14.80 -11.85
N GLN A 124 22.89 -13.92 -12.06
CA GLN A 124 24.33 -14.24 -11.97
C GLN A 124 24.94 -13.86 -10.61
N TYR A 125 26.06 -14.50 -10.29
CA TYR A 125 26.93 -14.18 -9.15
C TYR A 125 26.20 -14.19 -7.79
N ASN A 126 25.16 -15.01 -7.66
CA ASN A 126 24.37 -15.12 -6.43
C ASN A 126 23.84 -13.75 -5.91
N ARG A 127 23.53 -12.82 -6.83
CA ARG A 127 23.10 -11.45 -6.47
C ARG A 127 21.76 -11.42 -5.75
N PHE A 128 20.91 -12.43 -5.96
CA PHE A 128 19.70 -12.55 -5.17
C PHE A 128 20.01 -12.57 -3.67
N LYS A 129 20.98 -13.41 -3.25
CA LYS A 129 21.43 -13.46 -1.86
C LYS A 129 22.21 -12.21 -1.47
N THR A 130 23.33 -11.91 -2.21
CA THR A 130 24.34 -10.95 -1.77
C THR A 130 23.95 -9.48 -1.95
N LYS A 131 22.92 -9.19 -2.74
CA LYS A 131 22.41 -7.83 -2.96
C LYS A 131 20.97 -7.67 -2.48
N LEU A 132 20.07 -8.55 -2.93
CA LEU A 132 18.64 -8.37 -2.68
C LEU A 132 18.25 -8.80 -1.27
N CYS A 133 18.63 -10.00 -0.84
CA CYS A 133 18.34 -10.44 0.53
C CYS A 133 19.20 -9.69 1.57
N ALA A 134 20.45 -9.34 1.23
CA ALA A 134 21.32 -8.57 2.11
C ALA A 134 20.77 -7.17 2.42
N TYR A 135 20.10 -6.51 1.46
CA TYR A 135 19.45 -5.22 1.66
C TYR A 135 18.51 -5.17 2.88
N HIS A 136 17.84 -6.27 3.16
CA HIS A 136 16.98 -6.44 4.35
C HIS A 136 17.62 -7.30 5.46
N ARG A 137 18.90 -7.71 5.31
CA ARG A 137 19.61 -8.64 6.20
C ARG A 137 18.88 -9.97 6.43
N ILE A 138 18.31 -10.53 5.35
CA ILE A 138 17.69 -11.87 5.33
C ILE A 138 18.49 -12.86 4.49
N ASP A 139 19.69 -12.52 4.07
CA ASP A 139 20.61 -13.34 3.28
C ASP A 139 21.12 -14.58 4.04
N SER A 140 21.23 -14.47 5.37
CA SER A 140 21.60 -15.59 6.25
C SER A 140 20.60 -16.76 6.22
N PHE A 141 19.33 -16.48 5.88
CA PHE A 141 18.29 -17.51 5.78
C PHE A 141 18.44 -18.43 4.57
N ILE A 142 19.23 -18.01 3.58
CA ILE A 142 19.57 -18.85 2.41
C ILE A 142 20.62 -19.91 2.75
N VAL A 143 21.47 -19.67 3.76
CA VAL A 143 22.61 -20.55 4.08
C VAL A 143 22.17 -21.84 4.76
N ASN A 144 21.12 -21.79 5.55
CA ASN A 144 20.73 -22.86 6.49
C ASN A 144 19.68 -23.82 5.93
N GLY A 145 19.39 -23.76 4.65
CA GLY A 145 18.37 -24.60 4.00
C GLY A 145 18.52 -24.59 2.49
N ASN A 146 17.71 -25.36 1.81
CA ASN A 146 17.52 -25.24 0.37
C ASN A 146 16.16 -24.60 0.12
N PRO A 147 16.06 -23.25 0.27
CA PRO A 147 14.76 -22.58 0.19
C PRO A 147 14.21 -22.61 -1.22
N TYR A 148 12.89 -22.77 -1.30
CA TYR A 148 12.13 -22.53 -2.50
C TYR A 148 11.36 -21.22 -2.33
N ILE A 149 11.57 -20.25 -3.23
CA ILE A 149 10.89 -18.97 -3.20
C ILE A 149 10.41 -18.67 -4.62
N LYS A 150 9.09 -18.54 -4.79
CA LYS A 150 8.48 -18.15 -6.07
C LYS A 150 7.59 -16.94 -5.84
N PHE A 151 7.77 -15.91 -6.65
CA PHE A 151 6.88 -14.76 -6.70
C PHE A 151 6.29 -14.64 -8.10
N GLU A 152 4.98 -14.67 -8.20
CA GLU A 152 4.22 -14.43 -9.41
C GLU A 152 3.73 -12.98 -9.38
N GLY A 153 4.48 -12.08 -10.05
CA GLY A 153 4.21 -10.65 -10.07
C GLY A 153 3.33 -10.22 -11.25
N GLU A 154 3.11 -8.92 -11.39
CA GLU A 154 2.34 -8.37 -12.52
C GLU A 154 3.14 -8.44 -13.83
N LEU A 155 4.40 -8.00 -13.82
CA LEU A 155 5.24 -7.89 -15.01
C LEU A 155 6.22 -9.04 -15.16
N TYR A 156 6.70 -9.59 -14.03
CA TYR A 156 7.74 -10.61 -13.98
C TYR A 156 7.38 -11.70 -12.98
N ASP A 157 7.80 -12.92 -13.26
CA ASP A 157 7.86 -14.00 -12.29
C ASP A 157 9.31 -14.21 -11.84
N PHE A 158 9.49 -14.47 -10.55
CA PHE A 158 10.79 -14.73 -9.93
C PHE A 158 10.79 -16.09 -9.27
N LEU A 159 11.84 -16.87 -9.49
CA LEU A 159 12.01 -18.18 -8.88
C LEU A 159 13.43 -18.31 -8.30
N TYR A 160 13.52 -18.65 -7.02
CA TYR A 160 14.77 -19.07 -6.38
C TYR A 160 14.62 -20.53 -5.93
N GLU A 161 15.41 -21.40 -6.50
CA GLU A 161 15.42 -22.82 -6.20
C GLU A 161 16.81 -23.40 -6.42
N ASN A 162 17.26 -24.32 -5.55
CA ASN A 162 18.54 -25.02 -5.67
C ASN A 162 19.76 -24.07 -5.86
N GLY A 163 19.73 -22.90 -5.22
CA GLY A 163 20.80 -21.92 -5.32
C GLY A 163 20.75 -21.04 -6.58
N ASN A 164 19.81 -21.28 -7.49
CA ASN A 164 19.65 -20.54 -8.74
C ASN A 164 18.48 -19.56 -8.63
N PHE A 165 18.68 -18.35 -9.15
CA PHE A 165 17.64 -17.35 -9.26
C PHE A 165 17.32 -17.13 -10.74
N CYS A 166 16.05 -17.20 -11.09
CA CYS A 166 15.55 -17.06 -12.45
C CYS A 166 14.49 -15.96 -12.50
N VAL A 167 14.49 -15.19 -13.60
CA VAL A 167 13.53 -14.12 -13.88
C VAL A 167 12.83 -14.40 -15.20
N THR A 168 11.50 -14.43 -15.19
CA THR A 168 10.68 -14.63 -16.39
C THR A 168 9.89 -13.33 -16.68
N ASP A 169 10.10 -12.76 -17.85
CA ASP A 169 9.33 -11.61 -18.34
C ASP A 169 7.99 -12.11 -18.91
N LYS A 170 6.88 -11.55 -18.43
CA LYS A 170 5.52 -11.90 -18.90
C LYS A 170 5.11 -11.16 -20.17
N GLY A 171 5.92 -10.22 -20.64
CA GLY A 171 5.62 -9.42 -21.83
C GLY A 171 4.41 -8.50 -21.65
N GLN A 172 4.08 -8.15 -20.42
CA GLN A 172 2.96 -7.25 -20.13
C GLN A 172 3.35 -5.79 -20.34
N ASP A 173 2.40 -4.96 -20.73
CA ASP A 173 2.62 -3.52 -20.89
C ASP A 173 2.83 -2.83 -19.54
N ILE A 174 3.84 -1.96 -19.49
CA ILE A 174 4.14 -1.17 -18.30
C ILE A 174 3.08 -0.06 -18.17
N LYS A 175 2.23 -0.14 -17.14
CA LYS A 175 1.18 0.85 -16.86
C LYS A 175 1.67 2.03 -16.01
N GLY A 176 2.88 1.94 -15.49
CA GLY A 176 3.53 2.95 -14.63
C GLY A 176 4.54 2.29 -13.69
N ILE A 177 5.15 3.09 -12.84
CA ILE A 177 6.20 2.66 -11.91
C ILE A 177 5.68 2.70 -10.49
N SER A 178 5.94 1.63 -9.73
CA SER A 178 5.59 1.56 -8.32
C SER A 178 6.61 2.32 -7.47
N LYS A 179 6.15 3.14 -6.54
CA LYS A 179 6.96 3.62 -5.42
C LYS A 179 6.86 2.61 -4.28
N VAL A 180 7.93 1.86 -4.06
CA VAL A 180 7.99 0.86 -2.99
C VAL A 180 8.62 1.49 -1.76
N MET A 181 7.96 1.40 -0.61
CA MET A 181 8.47 1.85 0.68
C MET A 181 8.31 0.75 1.72
N TYR A 182 9.43 0.39 2.33
CA TYR A 182 9.47 -0.47 3.50
C TYR A 182 9.71 0.38 4.75
N VAL A 183 8.76 0.33 5.67
CA VAL A 183 8.80 1.05 6.96
C VAL A 183 9.17 0.06 8.05
N PRO A 184 10.42 0.08 8.55
CA PRO A 184 10.90 -0.92 9.50
C PRO A 184 10.31 -0.73 10.90
N ALA A 185 10.38 -1.77 11.74
CA ALA A 185 9.97 -1.70 13.14
C ALA A 185 10.85 -0.72 13.94
N GLU A 186 12.16 -0.70 13.65
CA GLU A 186 13.16 0.18 14.29
C GLU A 186 13.12 1.64 13.82
N ARG A 187 12.07 2.06 13.14
CA ARG A 187 11.89 3.40 12.54
C ARG A 187 12.03 4.59 13.51
N SER A 188 11.87 4.37 14.81
CA SER A 188 12.08 5.43 15.83
C SER A 188 13.51 5.95 15.85
N ILE A 189 14.50 5.17 15.40
CA ILE A 189 15.92 5.58 15.33
C ILE A 189 16.09 6.86 14.52
N VAL A 190 15.31 7.07 13.45
CA VAL A 190 15.40 8.28 12.63
C VAL A 190 14.90 9.54 13.34
N SER A 191 14.16 9.37 14.43
CA SER A 191 13.64 10.46 15.26
C SER A 191 14.56 10.82 16.43
N VAL A 192 15.32 9.84 16.97
CA VAL A 192 16.13 10.03 18.20
C VAL A 192 17.61 10.29 17.92
N ALA A 193 18.11 9.92 16.74
CA ALA A 193 19.52 10.06 16.43
C ALA A 193 19.83 11.43 15.83
N GLU A 194 20.57 12.27 16.58
CA GLU A 194 21.13 13.53 16.04
C GLU A 194 22.25 13.25 15.04
N ASN A 195 23.06 12.22 15.27
CA ASN A 195 24.18 11.82 14.40
C ASN A 195 23.86 10.51 13.65
N LYS A 196 23.00 10.61 12.64
CA LYS A 196 22.43 9.47 11.92
C LYS A 196 23.46 8.63 11.16
N SER A 197 24.55 9.25 10.69
CA SER A 197 25.50 8.61 9.78
C SER A 197 26.26 7.41 10.38
N LYS A 198 26.51 7.39 11.67
CA LYS A 198 27.16 6.26 12.34
C LYS A 198 26.17 5.12 12.65
N LEU A 199 24.98 5.47 13.14
CA LEU A 199 23.93 4.50 13.49
C LEU A 199 23.33 3.81 12.26
N LEU A 200 23.11 4.54 11.16
CA LEU A 200 22.54 3.97 9.95
C LEU A 200 23.42 2.90 9.30
N LYS A 201 24.77 3.00 9.44
CA LYS A 201 25.70 1.97 8.94
C LYS A 201 25.56 0.62 9.64
N GLU A 202 25.04 0.62 10.87
CA GLU A 202 24.79 -0.60 11.64
C GLU A 202 23.39 -1.20 11.37
N LEU A 203 22.52 -0.48 10.64
CA LEU A 203 21.18 -0.92 10.27
C LEU A 203 21.15 -1.54 8.87
N PRO A 204 20.08 -2.27 8.53
CA PRO A 204 19.83 -2.69 7.16
C PRO A 204 19.74 -1.50 6.18
N ASP A 205 20.18 -1.68 4.94
CA ASP A 205 20.09 -0.65 3.88
C ASP A 205 18.65 -0.16 3.66
N SER A 206 17.66 -1.01 3.95
CA SER A 206 16.23 -0.64 3.93
C SER A 206 15.88 0.45 4.95
N SER A 207 16.54 0.47 6.12
CA SER A 207 16.36 1.52 7.12
C SER A 207 17.05 2.83 6.72
N GLU A 208 18.17 2.76 5.99
CA GLU A 208 18.80 3.93 5.40
C GLU A 208 17.87 4.57 4.35
N THR A 209 17.32 3.78 3.43
CA THR A 209 16.34 4.25 2.44
C THR A 209 15.12 4.91 3.11
N PHE A 210 14.59 4.32 4.17
CA PHE A 210 13.51 4.93 4.95
C PHE A 210 13.93 6.27 5.57
N SER A 211 15.16 6.35 6.11
CA SER A 211 15.71 7.58 6.67
C SER A 211 15.83 8.71 5.65
N GLU A 212 16.26 8.39 4.43
CA GLU A 212 16.33 9.36 3.32
C GLU A 212 14.94 9.91 2.97
N GLU A 213 13.93 9.01 2.87
CA GLU A 213 12.56 9.45 2.58
C GLU A 213 11.96 10.25 3.75
N PHE A 214 12.35 9.96 4.99
CA PHE A 214 11.96 10.78 6.14
C PHE A 214 12.54 12.19 6.05
N VAL A 215 13.79 12.36 5.62
CA VAL A 215 14.40 13.68 5.38
C VAL A 215 13.63 14.43 4.29
N ASN A 216 13.26 13.76 3.20
CA ASN A 216 12.47 14.36 2.13
C ASN A 216 11.08 14.78 2.61
N ALA A 217 10.41 13.91 3.37
CA ALA A 217 9.09 14.18 3.96
C ALA A 217 9.11 15.35 4.95
N LYS A 218 10.13 15.46 5.83
CA LYS A 218 10.30 16.60 6.72
C LYS A 218 10.35 17.93 5.94
N LYS A 219 11.11 17.97 4.83
CA LYS A 219 11.23 19.16 3.99
C LYS A 219 9.92 19.49 3.27
N PHE A 220 9.18 18.49 2.84
CA PHE A 220 7.87 18.67 2.20
C PHE A 220 6.85 19.27 3.18
N PHE A 221 6.82 18.78 4.41
CA PHE A 221 5.94 19.27 5.47
C PHE A 221 6.58 20.35 6.37
N GLN A 222 7.54 21.12 5.88
CA GLN A 222 8.22 22.16 6.68
C GLN A 222 7.25 23.21 7.24
N SER A 223 6.15 23.52 6.55
CA SER A 223 5.11 24.44 7.02
C SER A 223 4.23 23.87 8.14
N GLY A 224 4.39 22.60 8.46
CA GLY A 224 3.70 21.87 9.52
C GLY A 224 2.90 20.68 9.05
N TYR A 225 2.80 19.68 9.91
CA TYR A 225 2.05 18.44 9.72
C TYR A 225 1.23 18.15 10.97
N ASN A 226 -0.09 18.00 10.80
CA ASN A 226 -0.93 17.58 11.93
C ASN A 226 -0.82 16.05 12.08
N LEU A 227 -0.37 15.60 13.23
CA LEU A 227 -0.33 14.16 13.51
C LEU A 227 -1.75 13.60 13.53
N PRO A 228 -1.92 12.28 13.26
CA PRO A 228 -3.23 11.64 13.42
C PRO A 228 -3.82 11.77 14.84
N PHE A 229 -3.01 12.10 15.83
CA PHE A 229 -3.43 12.32 17.21
C PHE A 229 -3.91 13.74 17.42
N GLU A 230 -5.03 13.92 18.10
CA GLU A 230 -5.60 15.24 18.37
C GLU A 230 -4.61 16.18 19.10
N GLY A 231 -4.53 17.39 18.60
CA GLY A 231 -3.78 18.49 19.25
C GLY A 231 -2.26 18.42 19.08
N LEU A 232 -1.73 17.49 18.29
CA LEU A 232 -0.29 17.41 18.03
C LEU A 232 0.04 17.85 16.59
N ARG A 233 1.01 18.73 16.46
CA ARG A 233 1.52 19.23 15.19
C ARG A 233 3.04 19.12 15.14
N PHE A 234 3.55 18.59 14.05
CA PHE A 234 4.96 18.60 13.72
C PHE A 234 5.31 19.83 12.89
N GLU A 235 6.46 20.43 13.17
CA GLU A 235 7.07 21.53 12.42
C GLU A 235 8.55 21.21 12.19
N TYR A 236 9.08 21.53 11.02
CA TYR A 236 10.47 21.29 10.69
C TYR A 236 11.21 22.61 10.45
N ASP A 237 12.20 22.89 11.27
CA ASP A 237 13.16 23.98 11.09
C ASP A 237 14.30 23.49 10.19
N SER A 238 14.25 23.90 8.92
CA SER A 238 15.22 23.48 7.91
C SER A 238 16.61 24.13 8.09
N LEU A 239 16.71 25.28 8.79
CA LEU A 239 17.98 25.95 9.04
C LEU A 239 18.81 25.20 10.09
N ASN A 240 18.13 24.70 11.12
CA ASN A 240 18.77 24.00 12.23
C ASN A 240 18.62 22.47 12.14
N ASP A 241 18.07 21.92 11.07
CA ASP A 241 17.69 20.49 10.88
C ASP A 241 16.96 19.93 12.11
N THR A 242 16.05 20.70 12.70
CA THR A 242 15.39 20.34 13.95
C THR A 242 13.89 20.14 13.73
N GLY A 243 13.37 18.96 14.13
CA GLY A 243 11.95 18.69 14.19
C GLY A 243 11.36 19.10 15.54
N TRP A 244 10.21 19.76 15.54
CA TRP A 244 9.49 20.20 16.71
C TRP A 244 8.10 19.57 16.76
N ILE A 245 7.67 19.21 17.96
CA ILE A 245 6.32 18.77 18.27
C ILE A 245 5.64 19.84 19.11
N HIS A 246 4.51 20.34 18.61
CA HIS A 246 3.65 21.28 19.30
C HIS A 246 2.45 20.53 19.88
N GLY A 247 2.25 20.63 21.17
CA GLY A 247 1.02 20.27 21.86
C GLY A 247 0.23 21.52 22.25
N ALA A 248 -0.86 21.35 23.00
CA ALA A 248 -1.74 22.46 23.38
C ALA A 248 -1.00 23.58 24.12
N ASN A 249 -0.07 23.23 25.04
CA ASN A 249 0.63 24.18 25.91
C ASN A 249 2.15 23.93 25.98
N TYR A 250 2.71 23.21 25.02
CA TYR A 250 4.15 22.90 25.00
C TYR A 250 4.70 22.76 23.58
N LYS A 251 6.01 22.97 23.48
CA LYS A 251 6.81 22.72 22.29
C LYS A 251 8.06 21.97 22.71
N VAL A 252 8.29 20.77 22.10
CA VAL A 252 9.47 19.95 22.40
C VAL A 252 10.16 19.53 21.11
N ARG A 253 11.48 19.27 21.17
CA ARG A 253 12.18 18.65 20.04
C ARG A 253 11.65 17.22 19.81
N LEU A 254 11.62 16.78 18.54
CA LEU A 254 11.24 15.41 18.21
C LEU A 254 12.10 14.37 18.95
N THR A 255 13.39 14.65 19.11
CA THR A 255 14.32 13.79 19.88
C THR A 255 13.92 13.59 21.34
N ASN A 256 13.17 14.54 21.92
CA ASN A 256 12.70 14.52 23.30
C ASN A 256 11.20 14.19 23.42
N ALA A 257 10.53 13.91 22.30
CA ALA A 257 9.13 13.52 22.29
C ALA A 257 8.94 12.11 22.86
N SER A 258 7.69 11.73 23.15
CA SER A 258 7.39 10.36 23.60
C SER A 258 7.72 9.31 22.54
N SER A 259 8.04 8.09 22.97
CA SER A 259 8.38 6.97 22.07
C SER A 259 7.29 6.69 21.03
N GLY A 260 6.03 6.88 21.39
CA GLY A 260 4.90 6.75 20.47
C GLY A 260 4.96 7.76 19.32
N ILE A 261 5.28 9.04 19.63
CA ILE A 261 5.46 10.08 18.60
C ILE A 261 6.70 9.79 17.76
N GLN A 262 7.83 9.43 18.40
CA GLN A 262 9.07 9.11 17.70
C GLN A 262 8.95 7.92 16.75
N SER A 263 8.08 6.96 17.06
CA SER A 263 7.80 5.80 16.21
C SER A 263 6.76 6.11 15.12
N SER A 264 5.68 6.80 15.43
CA SER A 264 4.56 7.01 14.51
C SER A 264 4.77 8.16 13.52
N LEU A 265 5.38 9.26 13.93
CA LEU A 265 5.57 10.43 13.07
C LEU A 265 6.33 10.09 11.79
N PRO A 266 7.53 9.45 11.81
CA PRO A 266 8.24 9.14 10.58
C PRO A 266 7.42 8.28 9.63
N MET A 267 6.72 7.28 10.14
CA MET A 267 5.83 6.41 9.36
C MET A 267 4.70 7.20 8.69
N CYS A 268 4.00 8.03 9.46
CA CYS A 268 2.85 8.79 8.96
C CYS A 268 3.27 9.80 7.89
N ILE A 269 4.30 10.63 8.16
CA ILE A 269 4.68 11.67 7.20
C ILE A 269 5.32 11.10 5.93
N VAL A 270 6.09 10.00 6.03
CA VAL A 270 6.66 9.33 4.84
C VAL A 270 5.53 8.71 4.01
N SER A 271 4.59 8.01 4.64
CA SER A 271 3.46 7.41 3.93
C SER A 271 2.61 8.46 3.22
N GLU A 272 2.30 9.58 3.87
CA GLU A 272 1.50 10.65 3.27
C GLU A 272 2.27 11.41 2.17
N PHE A 273 3.55 11.71 2.40
CA PHE A 273 4.42 12.31 1.39
C PHE A 273 4.51 11.47 0.13
N LEU A 274 4.70 10.15 0.25
CA LEU A 274 4.80 9.28 -0.91
C LEU A 274 3.44 9.07 -1.60
N SER A 275 2.36 9.03 -0.82
CA SER A 275 1.00 8.98 -1.35
C SER A 275 0.67 10.23 -2.18
N SER A 276 1.04 11.43 -1.71
CA SER A 276 0.83 12.67 -2.46
C SER A 276 1.61 12.67 -3.78
N LYS A 277 2.87 12.23 -3.79
CA LYS A 277 3.67 12.12 -5.02
C LYS A 277 3.05 11.21 -6.08
N VAL A 278 2.44 10.10 -5.65
CA VAL A 278 1.73 9.18 -6.55
C VAL A 278 0.43 9.81 -7.05
N SER A 279 -0.33 10.47 -6.17
CA SER A 279 -1.58 11.15 -6.52
C SER A 279 -1.36 12.29 -7.50
N ASP A 280 -0.29 13.06 -7.33
CA ASP A 280 0.10 14.16 -8.21
C ASP A 280 0.76 13.67 -9.51
N LYS A 281 0.94 12.35 -9.65
CA LYS A 281 1.65 11.71 -10.77
C LYS A 281 3.02 12.33 -11.03
N GLU A 282 3.76 12.61 -9.95
CA GLU A 282 5.08 13.24 -10.02
C GLU A 282 6.02 12.43 -10.93
N GLU A 283 6.71 13.13 -11.83
CA GLU A 283 7.69 12.50 -12.69
C GLU A 283 8.93 12.08 -11.87
N ILE A 284 9.47 10.92 -12.22
CA ILE A 284 10.68 10.41 -11.59
C ILE A 284 11.84 11.33 -11.98
N LYS A 285 12.58 11.81 -10.99
CA LYS A 285 13.79 12.60 -11.26
C LYS A 285 14.82 11.73 -11.94
N LEU A 286 15.01 11.97 -13.23
CA LEU A 286 16.01 11.30 -14.03
C LEU A 286 17.36 12.00 -13.88
N SER A 287 18.45 11.24 -13.88
CA SER A 287 19.81 11.77 -14.05
C SER A 287 19.97 12.42 -15.44
N LYS A 288 21.00 13.22 -15.62
CA LYS A 288 21.28 13.84 -16.91
C LYS A 288 21.43 12.79 -18.03
N GLU A 289 22.15 11.71 -17.74
CA GLU A 289 22.35 10.60 -18.70
C GLU A 289 21.05 9.86 -19.04
N GLU A 290 20.15 9.68 -18.06
CA GLU A 290 18.83 9.08 -18.27
C GLU A 290 17.93 9.98 -19.11
N LYS A 291 17.99 11.30 -18.90
CA LYS A 291 17.28 12.30 -19.73
C LYS A 291 17.76 12.27 -21.17
N ASP A 292 19.07 12.33 -21.37
CA ASP A 292 19.68 12.30 -22.71
C ASP A 292 19.31 11.01 -23.46
N LYS A 293 19.25 9.87 -22.76
CA LYS A 293 18.80 8.59 -23.34
C LYS A 293 17.31 8.61 -23.69
N LEU A 294 16.49 9.19 -22.84
CA LEU A 294 15.05 9.32 -23.08
C LEU A 294 14.77 10.22 -24.29
N GLU A 295 15.43 11.39 -24.35
CA GLU A 295 15.29 12.32 -25.46
C GLU A 295 15.71 11.69 -26.80
N LYS A 296 16.85 10.96 -26.82
CA LYS A 296 17.27 10.19 -27.99
C LYS A 296 16.22 9.17 -28.41
N ARG A 297 15.65 8.43 -27.45
CA ARG A 297 14.64 7.42 -27.74
C ARG A 297 13.35 8.01 -28.28
N VAL A 298 12.92 9.15 -27.76
CA VAL A 298 11.77 9.90 -28.27
C VAL A 298 12.04 10.39 -29.71
N ALA A 299 13.24 10.93 -29.97
CA ALA A 299 13.65 11.37 -31.30
C ALA A 299 13.67 10.22 -32.31
N GLU A 300 14.21 9.04 -31.94
CA GLU A 300 14.22 7.84 -32.77
C GLU A 300 12.78 7.39 -33.15
N ILE A 301 11.85 7.41 -32.19
CA ILE A 301 10.44 7.07 -32.45
C ILE A 301 9.78 8.07 -33.40
N MET A 302 10.01 9.38 -33.16
CA MET A 302 9.41 10.44 -33.99
C MET A 302 9.95 10.45 -35.42
N GLN A 303 11.24 10.14 -35.61
CA GLN A 303 11.91 10.12 -36.92
C GLN A 303 11.68 8.81 -37.70
N ASN A 304 11.09 7.79 -37.12
CA ASN A 304 10.84 6.53 -37.79
C ASN A 304 9.58 6.62 -38.69
N ASP A 305 9.79 6.60 -40.00
CA ASP A 305 8.74 6.71 -41.01
C ASP A 305 7.92 5.41 -41.18
N GLU A 306 8.39 4.29 -40.61
CA GLU A 306 7.64 3.01 -40.63
C GLU A 306 6.49 3.01 -39.60
N TYR A 307 6.52 3.90 -38.61
CA TYR A 307 5.49 3.99 -37.58
C TYR A 307 4.41 5.02 -37.95
N SER A 308 3.17 4.60 -37.88
CA SER A 308 2.05 5.56 -37.99
C SER A 308 2.03 6.49 -36.76
N ASP A 309 1.41 7.67 -36.90
CA ASP A 309 1.32 8.66 -35.81
C ASP A 309 0.68 8.07 -34.55
N SER A 310 -0.31 7.18 -34.70
CA SER A 310 -0.94 6.49 -33.57
C SER A 310 0.00 5.53 -32.84
N ILE A 311 0.92 4.86 -33.58
CA ILE A 311 1.94 4.00 -32.99
C ILE A 311 3.00 4.85 -32.28
N LYS A 312 3.46 5.95 -32.90
CA LYS A 312 4.40 6.92 -32.29
C LYS A 312 3.82 7.45 -30.95
N ASP A 313 2.56 7.91 -30.96
CA ASP A 313 1.87 8.38 -29.77
C ASP A 313 1.77 7.32 -28.68
N MET A 314 1.45 6.09 -29.03
CA MET A 314 1.39 4.97 -28.08
C MET A 314 2.76 4.70 -27.45
N MET A 315 3.83 4.64 -28.26
CA MET A 315 5.19 4.40 -27.76
C MET A 315 5.69 5.54 -26.86
N ILE A 316 5.39 6.80 -27.18
CA ILE A 316 5.76 7.96 -26.36
C ILE A 316 4.97 7.94 -25.05
N ARG A 317 3.68 7.58 -25.07
CA ARG A 317 2.89 7.38 -23.85
C ARG A 317 3.47 6.28 -22.96
N GLN A 318 3.88 5.15 -23.52
CA GLN A 318 4.54 4.08 -22.74
C GLN A 318 5.84 4.57 -22.10
N LEU A 319 6.67 5.36 -22.81
CA LEU A 319 7.87 5.96 -22.24
C LEU A 319 7.53 6.95 -21.11
N SER A 320 6.45 7.72 -21.26
CA SER A 320 5.97 8.63 -20.21
C SER A 320 5.49 7.87 -18.97
N TYR A 321 4.75 6.77 -19.14
CA TYR A 321 4.32 5.92 -18.01
C TYR A 321 5.50 5.28 -17.28
N ALA A 322 6.55 4.89 -18.00
CA ALA A 322 7.77 4.35 -17.39
C ALA A 322 8.55 5.37 -16.53
N ASN A 323 8.18 6.66 -16.57
CA ASN A 323 8.85 7.73 -15.83
C ASN A 323 7.93 8.44 -14.81
N ARG A 324 6.77 7.87 -14.49
CA ARG A 324 5.83 8.42 -13.50
C ARG A 324 5.46 7.37 -12.47
N TYR A 325 5.32 7.83 -11.23
CA TYR A 325 4.73 6.97 -10.20
C TYR A 325 3.22 6.88 -10.41
N ASN A 326 2.69 5.65 -10.44
CA ASN A 326 1.26 5.37 -10.52
C ASN A 326 0.73 4.62 -9.31
N GLN A 327 1.62 4.04 -8.50
CA GLN A 327 1.29 3.17 -7.40
C GLN A 327 2.24 3.40 -6.22
N LEU A 328 1.69 3.46 -5.01
CA LEU A 328 2.43 3.34 -3.77
C LEU A 328 2.25 1.93 -3.20
N ILE A 329 3.36 1.23 -3.00
CA ILE A 329 3.41 -0.02 -2.25
C ILE A 329 4.04 0.29 -0.90
N ASN A 330 3.20 0.42 0.11
CA ASN A 330 3.60 0.78 1.46
C ASN A 330 3.62 -0.48 2.34
N ILE A 331 4.79 -0.88 2.80
CA ILE A 331 5.01 -2.08 3.60
C ILE A 331 5.45 -1.63 4.99
N VAL A 332 4.60 -1.87 6.00
CA VAL A 332 4.77 -1.31 7.34
C VAL A 332 4.89 -2.44 8.36
N GLU A 333 6.01 -2.49 9.07
CA GLU A 333 6.14 -3.37 10.23
C GLU A 333 5.52 -2.72 11.47
N GLU A 334 4.66 -3.45 12.16
CA GLU A 334 4.09 -3.12 13.47
C GLU A 334 3.67 -1.64 13.60
N PRO A 335 2.65 -1.19 12.84
CA PRO A 335 2.20 0.21 12.90
C PRO A 335 1.76 0.65 14.30
N GLU A 336 1.41 -0.30 15.16
CA GLU A 336 0.99 -0.11 16.55
C GLU A 336 2.12 0.16 17.54
N LEU A 337 3.39 0.02 17.13
CA LEU A 337 4.55 0.02 18.02
C LEU A 337 4.60 1.29 18.89
N ASN A 338 4.71 1.10 20.23
CA ASN A 338 4.75 2.16 21.24
C ASN A 338 3.47 3.04 21.31
N LEU A 339 2.35 2.60 20.77
CA LEU A 339 1.10 3.36 20.73
C LEU A 339 0.03 2.80 21.69
N PHE A 340 -0.65 3.72 22.36
CA PHE A 340 -1.89 3.40 23.08
C PHE A 340 -2.99 2.98 22.08
N PRO A 341 -3.93 2.09 22.44
CA PRO A 341 -4.95 1.55 21.51
C PRO A 341 -5.73 2.60 20.70
N ARG A 342 -6.10 3.71 21.32
CA ARG A 342 -6.79 4.81 20.61
C ARG A 342 -5.91 5.43 19.52
N SER A 343 -4.62 5.59 19.79
CA SER A 343 -3.66 6.11 18.82
C SER A 343 -3.38 5.12 17.68
N GLN A 344 -3.41 3.81 17.96
CA GLN A 344 -3.31 2.77 16.92
C GLN A 344 -4.44 2.93 15.89
N MET A 345 -5.67 3.24 16.34
CA MET A 345 -6.80 3.46 15.44
C MET A 345 -6.56 4.66 14.50
N GLU A 346 -6.08 5.77 15.02
CA GLU A 346 -5.84 6.96 14.20
C GLU A 346 -4.68 6.77 13.21
N VAL A 347 -3.64 6.05 13.61
CA VAL A 347 -2.54 5.69 12.70
C VAL A 347 -3.01 4.75 11.59
N LEU A 348 -3.76 3.70 11.89
CA LEU A 348 -4.30 2.80 10.87
C LEU A 348 -5.27 3.52 9.92
N LYS A 349 -6.11 4.44 10.42
CA LYS A 349 -6.94 5.30 9.58
C LYS A 349 -6.10 6.14 8.61
N SER A 350 -5.00 6.71 9.09
CA SER A 350 -4.07 7.49 8.24
C SER A 350 -3.46 6.63 7.14
N LEU A 351 -2.95 5.43 7.47
CA LEU A 351 -2.36 4.51 6.50
C LEU A 351 -3.38 4.04 5.45
N VAL A 352 -4.60 3.69 5.88
CA VAL A 352 -5.68 3.27 4.97
C VAL A 352 -6.14 4.44 4.09
N CYS A 353 -6.22 5.66 4.63
CA CYS A 353 -6.53 6.86 3.85
C CYS A 353 -5.49 7.12 2.75
N ASN A 354 -4.21 7.01 3.09
CA ASN A 354 -3.13 7.14 2.11
C ASN A 354 -3.19 6.04 1.04
N ASN A 355 -3.53 4.81 1.43
CA ASN A 355 -3.72 3.71 0.50
C ASN A 355 -4.95 3.91 -0.42
N ALA A 356 -6.01 4.51 0.09
CA ALA A 356 -7.24 4.80 -0.65
C ALA A 356 -7.09 5.95 -1.68
N SER A 357 -5.98 6.71 -1.67
CA SER A 357 -5.73 7.83 -2.58
C SER A 357 -5.59 7.39 -4.05
N SER A 358 -5.28 6.11 -4.30
CA SER A 358 -5.26 5.49 -5.63
C SER A 358 -5.80 4.06 -5.56
N ASP A 359 -6.51 3.64 -6.58
CA ASP A 359 -7.02 2.27 -6.68
C ASP A 359 -5.88 1.23 -6.78
N GLU A 360 -4.73 1.63 -7.33
CA GLU A 360 -3.57 0.77 -7.54
C GLU A 360 -2.66 0.65 -6.31
N ASN A 361 -2.82 1.51 -5.29
CA ASN A 361 -1.99 1.48 -4.09
C ASN A 361 -2.18 0.18 -3.30
N MET A 362 -1.08 -0.27 -2.68
CA MET A 362 -1.07 -1.43 -1.80
C MET A 362 -0.53 -1.07 -0.41
N LEU A 363 -1.21 -1.55 0.62
CA LEU A 363 -0.78 -1.47 2.02
C LEU A 363 -0.57 -2.89 2.54
N VAL A 364 0.67 -3.22 2.89
CA VAL A 364 1.02 -4.49 3.54
C VAL A 364 1.54 -4.18 4.92
N PHE A 365 1.00 -4.83 5.96
CA PHE A 365 1.52 -4.60 7.30
C PHE A 365 1.50 -5.85 8.18
N THR A 366 2.41 -5.87 9.14
CA THR A 366 2.50 -6.92 10.16
C THR A 366 1.97 -6.38 11.47
N THR A 367 1.34 -7.20 12.29
CA THR A 367 0.85 -6.77 13.61
C THR A 367 0.92 -7.87 14.66
N HIS A 368 1.11 -7.44 15.89
CA HIS A 368 0.96 -8.22 17.13
C HIS A 368 -0.18 -7.68 18.01
N SER A 369 -0.92 -6.66 17.55
CA SER A 369 -1.95 -6.01 18.35
C SER A 369 -3.35 -6.55 18.07
N PRO A 370 -4.08 -7.05 19.07
CA PRO A 370 -5.49 -7.40 18.92
C PRO A 370 -6.35 -6.19 18.57
N TYR A 371 -5.93 -4.99 18.98
CA TYR A 371 -6.63 -3.75 18.63
C TYR A 371 -6.55 -3.45 17.13
N SER A 372 -5.40 -3.70 16.50
CA SER A 372 -5.24 -3.55 15.04
C SER A 372 -6.27 -4.40 14.28
N LEU A 373 -6.54 -5.62 14.75
CA LEU A 373 -7.54 -6.50 14.15
C LEU A 373 -8.97 -5.99 14.33
N ALA A 374 -9.29 -5.52 15.54
CA ALA A 374 -10.61 -4.93 15.83
C ALA A 374 -10.86 -3.67 14.97
N ILE A 375 -9.82 -2.84 14.79
CA ILE A 375 -9.87 -1.64 13.94
C ILE A 375 -10.09 -2.03 12.47
N VAL A 376 -9.36 -3.00 11.94
CA VAL A 376 -9.53 -3.50 10.57
C VAL A 376 -10.95 -4.06 10.38
N ASN A 377 -11.44 -4.84 11.32
CA ASN A 377 -12.83 -5.35 11.28
C ASN A 377 -13.87 -4.23 11.28
N THR A 378 -13.63 -3.16 12.03
CA THR A 378 -14.48 -1.97 12.01
C THR A 378 -14.47 -1.29 10.64
N MET A 379 -13.32 -1.21 9.98
CA MET A 379 -13.18 -0.64 8.63
C MET A 379 -13.89 -1.48 7.56
N ILE A 380 -13.78 -2.81 7.66
CA ILE A 380 -14.52 -3.74 6.77
C ILE A 380 -16.03 -3.64 7.01
N MET A 381 -16.45 -3.62 8.26
CA MET A 381 -17.89 -3.49 8.60
C MET A 381 -18.46 -2.16 8.11
N GLY A 382 -17.69 -1.06 8.18
CA GLY A 382 -18.06 0.24 7.62
C GLY A 382 -18.36 0.16 6.12
N ALA A 383 -17.50 -0.49 5.34
CA ALA A 383 -17.70 -0.69 3.91
C ALA A 383 -18.92 -1.56 3.60
N LYS A 384 -19.10 -2.66 4.34
CA LYS A 384 -20.27 -3.55 4.21
C LYS A 384 -21.59 -2.83 4.52
N ALA A 385 -21.62 -2.08 5.60
CA ALA A 385 -22.77 -1.28 5.98
C ALA A 385 -23.09 -0.21 4.92
N TYR A 386 -22.07 0.49 4.43
CA TYR A 386 -22.20 1.54 3.42
C TYR A 386 -22.72 1.00 2.07
N ALA A 387 -22.21 -0.15 1.62
CA ALA A 387 -22.62 -0.79 0.37
C ALA A 387 -24.12 -1.12 0.33
N ASN A 388 -24.67 -1.57 1.46
CA ASN A 388 -26.06 -2.02 1.59
C ASN A 388 -27.02 -0.92 2.06
N ALA A 389 -26.53 0.29 2.35
CA ALA A 389 -27.30 1.37 2.95
C ALA A 389 -28.09 2.21 1.92
N SER A 390 -29.26 2.71 2.34
CA SER A 390 -30.00 3.78 1.66
C SER A 390 -29.24 5.12 1.74
N ALA A 391 -29.61 6.10 0.91
CA ALA A 391 -28.93 7.40 0.89
C ALA A 391 -28.91 8.12 2.26
N GLY A 392 -29.97 8.01 3.04
CA GLY A 392 -30.02 8.56 4.41
C GLY A 392 -29.09 7.85 5.37
N GLN A 393 -29.07 6.52 5.32
CA GLN A 393 -28.19 5.68 6.16
C GLN A 393 -26.71 5.87 5.82
N ARG A 394 -26.35 6.10 4.54
CA ARG A 394 -24.96 6.38 4.12
C ARG A 394 -24.39 7.61 4.82
N ARG A 395 -25.19 8.69 4.95
CA ARG A 395 -24.76 9.90 5.69
C ARG A 395 -24.45 9.59 7.16
N LEU A 396 -25.28 8.76 7.80
CA LEU A 396 -25.03 8.34 9.18
C LEU A 396 -23.74 7.51 9.30
N ILE A 397 -23.53 6.58 8.37
CA ILE A 397 -22.31 5.76 8.35
C ILE A 397 -21.06 6.62 8.10
N GLU A 398 -21.13 7.60 7.18
CA GLU A 398 -20.03 8.52 6.91
C GLU A 398 -19.66 9.38 8.12
N ASN A 399 -20.65 9.75 8.96
CA ASN A 399 -20.40 10.46 10.21
C ASN A 399 -19.68 9.57 11.26
N ILE A 400 -19.92 8.25 11.24
CA ILE A 400 -19.26 7.29 12.15
C ILE A 400 -17.88 6.92 11.61
N LEU A 401 -17.79 6.50 10.36
CA LEU A 401 -16.57 6.10 9.68
C LEU A 401 -16.58 6.56 8.20
N PRO A 402 -15.93 7.67 7.87
CA PRO A 402 -15.82 8.19 6.50
C PRO A 402 -15.34 7.11 5.52
N VAL A 403 -15.82 7.16 4.27
CA VAL A 403 -15.51 6.17 3.21
C VAL A 403 -14.00 5.99 2.99
N LYS A 404 -13.22 7.05 3.13
CA LYS A 404 -11.76 7.03 2.97
C LYS A 404 -11.02 6.14 3.99
N TYR A 405 -11.69 5.72 5.05
CA TYR A 405 -11.16 4.81 6.08
C TYR A 405 -11.77 3.40 5.99
N GLN A 406 -12.64 3.15 5.00
CA GLN A 406 -13.29 1.86 4.83
C GLN A 406 -12.45 0.94 3.95
N ILE A 407 -12.52 -0.36 4.19
CA ILE A 407 -11.83 -1.40 3.42
C ILE A 407 -12.89 -2.36 2.88
N ASN A 408 -12.95 -2.54 1.56
CA ASN A 408 -13.86 -3.52 0.97
C ASN A 408 -13.38 -4.94 1.27
N GLU A 409 -14.30 -5.88 1.43
CA GLU A 409 -13.99 -7.28 1.71
C GLU A 409 -13.15 -7.95 0.60
N GLU A 410 -13.39 -7.58 -0.64
CA GLU A 410 -12.64 -8.06 -1.79
C GLU A 410 -11.18 -7.56 -1.82
N ASP A 411 -10.91 -6.39 -1.21
CA ASP A 411 -9.61 -5.70 -1.24
C ASP A 411 -8.67 -6.13 -0.11
N ILE A 412 -9.12 -6.97 0.83
CA ILE A 412 -8.30 -7.39 1.96
C ILE A 412 -7.93 -8.86 1.92
N ALA A 413 -6.68 -9.14 2.32
CA ALA A 413 -6.20 -10.47 2.71
C ALA A 413 -5.59 -10.39 4.11
N ALA A 414 -5.84 -11.40 4.93
CA ALA A 414 -5.23 -11.54 6.24
C ALA A 414 -4.72 -12.96 6.41
N TYR A 415 -3.47 -13.09 6.84
CA TYR A 415 -2.80 -14.37 7.01
C TYR A 415 -2.26 -14.52 8.43
N ARG A 416 -2.56 -15.66 9.02
CA ARG A 416 -1.99 -16.08 10.30
C ARG A 416 -0.81 -17.01 10.03
N LEU A 417 0.35 -16.66 10.62
CA LEU A 417 1.55 -17.46 10.59
C LEU A 417 1.77 -18.07 11.99
N SER A 418 1.85 -19.38 12.07
CA SER A 418 2.05 -20.11 13.33
C SER A 418 3.10 -21.19 13.16
N SER A 419 4.03 -21.28 14.10
CA SER A 419 5.05 -22.33 14.12
C SER A 419 4.58 -23.62 14.80
N SER A 420 3.50 -23.54 15.58
CA SER A 420 2.93 -24.63 16.39
C SER A 420 1.79 -25.37 15.71
N ASP A 421 1.14 -24.75 14.72
CA ASP A 421 -0.03 -25.34 14.06
C ASP A 421 0.36 -26.37 12.99
N ALA A 422 -0.59 -27.25 12.66
CA ALA A 422 -0.43 -28.23 11.58
C ALA A 422 -0.21 -27.57 10.22
N SER A 423 -0.77 -26.39 10.00
CA SER A 423 -0.55 -25.55 8.81
C SER A 423 0.12 -24.25 9.24
N TYR A 424 1.31 -24.00 8.71
CA TYR A 424 2.11 -22.82 9.04
C TYR A 424 1.44 -21.49 8.65
N CYS A 425 0.78 -21.46 7.51
CA CYS A 425 0.09 -20.28 7.00
C CYS A 425 -1.39 -20.58 6.75
N GLN A 426 -2.27 -19.78 7.31
CA GLN A 426 -3.72 -19.90 7.14
C GLN A 426 -4.33 -18.54 6.87
N SER A 427 -5.40 -18.51 6.05
CA SER A 427 -6.24 -17.31 5.94
C SER A 427 -6.91 -17.03 7.28
N ALA A 428 -6.76 -15.80 7.76
CA ALA A 428 -7.44 -15.31 8.94
C ALA A 428 -8.80 -14.67 8.65
N ILE A 429 -9.20 -14.59 7.38
CA ILE A 429 -10.52 -14.10 6.98
C ILE A 429 -11.54 -15.23 7.13
N ASN A 430 -12.58 -14.98 7.90
CA ASN A 430 -13.72 -15.88 8.01
C ASN A 430 -14.55 -15.83 6.71
N PRO A 431 -14.71 -16.95 5.99
CA PRO A 431 -15.39 -16.95 4.68
C PRO A 431 -16.88 -16.59 4.76
N ASN A 432 -17.51 -16.78 5.91
CA ASN A 432 -18.94 -16.48 6.07
C ASN A 432 -19.22 -15.02 6.41
N THR A 433 -18.28 -14.37 7.13
CA THR A 433 -18.46 -12.98 7.60
C THR A 433 -17.60 -11.99 6.84
N GLY A 434 -16.52 -12.44 6.15
CA GLY A 434 -15.53 -11.59 5.52
C GLY A 434 -14.71 -10.75 6.50
N LEU A 435 -14.79 -11.05 7.78
CA LEU A 435 -14.06 -10.35 8.84
C LEU A 435 -12.80 -11.16 9.23
N VAL A 436 -11.82 -10.49 9.78
CA VAL A 436 -10.67 -11.15 10.41
C VAL A 436 -11.19 -11.91 11.63
N SER A 437 -10.98 -13.23 11.63
CA SER A 437 -11.47 -14.10 12.69
C SER A 437 -10.65 -13.95 13.98
N LYS A 438 -11.20 -14.46 15.09
CA LYS A 438 -10.48 -14.59 16.37
C LYS A 438 -9.17 -15.36 16.17
N ASN A 439 -8.11 -14.93 16.81
CA ASN A 439 -6.78 -15.49 16.74
C ASN A 439 -6.15 -15.57 18.13
N GLU A 440 -4.91 -16.03 18.21
CA GLU A 440 -4.17 -16.20 19.46
C GLU A 440 -4.03 -14.92 20.29
N LEU A 441 -4.01 -13.75 19.63
CA LEU A 441 -3.95 -12.46 20.33
C LEU A 441 -5.20 -12.24 21.21
N ASP A 442 -6.38 -12.70 20.74
CA ASP A 442 -7.62 -12.65 21.51
C ASP A 442 -7.63 -13.75 22.60
N SER A 443 -7.03 -14.93 22.35
CA SER A 443 -7.00 -16.05 23.30
C SER A 443 -6.09 -15.77 24.50
N ALA A 444 -4.99 -15.05 24.32
CA ALA A 444 -4.06 -14.72 25.40
C ALA A 444 -4.73 -13.97 26.57
N SER A 445 -5.65 -13.04 26.26
CA SER A 445 -6.45 -12.36 27.28
C SER A 445 -7.36 -13.33 28.04
N GLY A 446 -7.93 -14.32 27.34
CA GLY A 446 -8.74 -15.37 27.94
C GLY A 446 -7.94 -16.30 28.85
N ASP A 447 -6.70 -16.63 28.47
CA ASP A 447 -5.80 -17.47 29.28
C ASP A 447 -5.38 -16.76 30.58
N ILE A 448 -5.01 -15.48 30.49
CA ILE A 448 -4.70 -14.65 31.65
C ILE A 448 -5.92 -14.58 32.59
N MET A 449 -7.12 -14.38 32.05
CA MET A 449 -8.33 -14.32 32.86
C MET A 449 -8.66 -15.67 33.52
N ARG A 450 -8.41 -16.79 32.83
CA ARG A 450 -8.55 -18.14 33.42
C ARG A 450 -7.61 -18.36 34.59
N ILE A 451 -6.33 -17.97 34.44
CA ILE A 451 -5.33 -18.03 35.52
C ILE A 451 -5.78 -17.16 36.70
N PHE A 452 -6.17 -15.89 36.42
CA PHE A 452 -6.67 -14.97 37.44
C PHE A 452 -7.86 -15.56 38.21
N ASN A 453 -8.86 -16.07 37.51
CA ASN A 453 -10.06 -16.66 38.14
C ASN A 453 -9.70 -17.88 38.98
N SER A 454 -8.77 -18.73 38.56
CA SER A 454 -8.31 -19.87 39.32
C SER A 454 -7.61 -19.43 40.62
N LEU A 455 -6.75 -18.43 40.55
CA LEU A 455 -6.08 -17.83 41.71
C LEU A 455 -7.08 -17.15 42.65
N TYR A 456 -8.07 -16.44 42.09
CA TYR A 456 -9.11 -15.79 42.89
C TYR A 456 -9.96 -16.81 43.64
N GLN A 457 -10.33 -17.93 43.02
CA GLN A 457 -11.02 -19.03 43.70
C GLN A 457 -10.18 -19.63 44.83
N CYS A 458 -8.88 -19.79 44.67
CA CYS A 458 -8.00 -20.24 45.73
C CYS A 458 -7.97 -19.21 46.89
N TYR A 459 -7.84 -17.94 46.59
CA TYR A 459 -7.86 -16.85 47.57
C TYR A 459 -9.16 -16.78 48.35
N ALA A 460 -10.30 -16.86 47.65
CA ALA A 460 -11.60 -16.85 48.30
C ALA A 460 -11.78 -18.01 49.30
N LYS A 461 -11.23 -19.20 48.99
CA LYS A 461 -11.23 -20.33 49.92
C LYS A 461 -10.34 -20.14 51.16
N THR A 462 -9.30 -19.29 51.08
CA THR A 462 -8.46 -18.96 52.23
C THR A 462 -9.13 -17.96 53.19
N LEU A 463 -10.00 -17.07 52.63
CA LEU A 463 -10.76 -16.13 53.41
C LEU A 463 -12.00 -16.76 54.14
N ALA A 464 -12.43 -17.91 53.64
CA ALA A 464 -13.57 -18.64 54.19
C ALA A 464 -13.17 -19.63 55.31
N ARG A 465 -11.88 -19.69 55.66
CA ARG A 465 -11.32 -20.39 56.83
C ARG A 465 -10.98 -19.39 57.91
#